data_67e37cf5304b8dc8d9dccf53d8320e0c
#
_entry.id   67e37cf5304b8dc8d9dccf53d8320e0c
#
_cell.length_a   1.000
_cell.length_b   1.000
_cell.length_c   1.000
_cell.angle_alpha   90.00
_cell.angle_beta   90.00
_cell.angle_gamma   90.00
#
_symmetry.space_group_name_H-M   'P 1'
#
loop_
_entity.id
_entity.type
_entity.pdbx_description
1 polymer ?
#
loop_
_entity_poly.entity_id
_entity_poly.type
_entity_poly.pdbx_seq_one_letter_code
_entity_poly.pdbx_strand_id
1 'polypeptide(L)'
;MYYGFDIGGSKIALGVFNQERRLQWEKRVATPKSSYEDFLQAVEALVREADERFDQQGSVGIGIPGMPETADGTLYAANVPAASGRPLRTDLSARLGRDVRLDNDANCFALSEAWDDEFTQYPLVMGLILGTGVGGGLVLNGKSITGHSYITGEFGHIRLPVDALEVVGLDFPLLRCGCGQLGCIENYLSGRGFAWLYEHFYQQPLSSPEIVAQWQQHDPRAQAHVERYLDLLAVCLGNILTIVDPDLLVLGGGLSNFTAISEGLAQRLPRHLLPVARAPRIERARHGDAGGMRGAAFLHLTH
;
A
#
# COMPACT_ATOMS: atom_id res chain seq x y z
N MET A 1 11.46 -21.29 -7.55
CA MET A 1 10.29 -20.45 -7.89
C MET A 1 9.75 -19.76 -6.66
N TYR A 2 9.21 -18.57 -6.80
CA TYR A 2 8.55 -17.80 -5.76
C TYR A 2 7.08 -17.63 -6.14
N TYR A 3 6.16 -18.09 -5.29
CA TYR A 3 4.72 -18.01 -5.50
C TYR A 3 4.18 -16.88 -4.63
N GLY A 4 3.55 -15.90 -5.27
CA GLY A 4 2.98 -14.75 -4.57
C GLY A 4 1.48 -14.66 -4.81
N PHE A 5 0.74 -14.63 -3.72
CA PHE A 5 -0.70 -14.45 -3.74
C PHE A 5 -1.06 -13.01 -3.37
N ASP A 6 -1.91 -12.40 -4.16
CA ASP A 6 -2.64 -11.18 -3.81
C ASP A 6 -4.10 -11.56 -3.58
N ILE A 7 -4.53 -11.53 -2.32
CA ILE A 7 -5.85 -11.99 -1.89
C ILE A 7 -6.71 -10.80 -1.49
N GLY A 8 -7.75 -10.55 -2.26
CA GLY A 8 -8.77 -9.58 -1.93
C GLY A 8 -10.13 -10.21 -1.66
N GLY A 9 -11.11 -9.40 -1.28
CA GLY A 9 -12.47 -9.87 -0.97
C GLY A 9 -13.25 -10.44 -2.17
N SER A 10 -12.78 -10.22 -3.41
CA SER A 10 -13.45 -10.68 -4.64
C SER A 10 -12.62 -11.64 -5.48
N LYS A 11 -11.29 -11.56 -5.41
CA LYS A 11 -10.38 -12.36 -6.22
C LYS A 11 -9.17 -12.80 -5.41
N ILE A 12 -8.64 -13.98 -5.74
CA ILE A 12 -7.33 -14.50 -5.38
C ILE A 12 -6.52 -14.50 -6.67
N ALA A 13 -5.39 -13.81 -6.68
CA ALA A 13 -4.45 -13.80 -7.79
C ALA A 13 -3.14 -14.45 -7.35
N LEU A 14 -2.65 -15.42 -8.14
CA LEU A 14 -1.34 -16.05 -7.96
C LEU A 14 -0.41 -15.60 -9.09
N GLY A 15 0.78 -15.13 -8.73
CA GLY A 15 1.91 -14.92 -9.61
C GLY A 15 3.06 -15.87 -9.27
N VAL A 16 3.63 -16.50 -10.28
CA VAL A 16 4.81 -17.37 -10.15
C VAL A 16 6.02 -16.67 -10.75
N PHE A 17 7.06 -16.50 -9.95
CA PHE A 17 8.27 -15.78 -10.33
C PHE A 17 9.48 -16.72 -10.30
N ASN A 18 10.42 -16.52 -11.24
CA ASN A 18 11.68 -17.26 -11.27
C ASN A 18 12.74 -16.65 -10.32
N GLN A 19 13.95 -17.20 -10.32
CA GLN A 19 15.05 -16.73 -9.47
C GLN A 19 15.51 -15.31 -9.83
N GLU A 20 15.33 -14.89 -11.09
CA GLU A 20 15.60 -13.53 -11.57
C GLU A 20 14.42 -12.57 -11.28
N ARG A 21 13.43 -13.00 -10.47
CA ARG A 21 12.25 -12.22 -10.06
C ARG A 21 11.35 -11.81 -11.23
N ARG A 22 11.37 -12.57 -12.33
CA ARG A 22 10.52 -12.35 -13.50
C ARG A 22 9.27 -13.23 -13.43
N LEU A 23 8.12 -12.63 -13.72
CA LEU A 23 6.84 -13.35 -13.79
C LEU A 23 6.88 -14.39 -14.90
N GLN A 24 6.57 -15.63 -14.54
CA GLN A 24 6.52 -16.77 -15.47
C GLN A 24 5.08 -17.19 -15.77
N TRP A 25 4.19 -17.03 -14.82
CA TRP A 25 2.80 -17.42 -14.95
C TRP A 25 1.93 -16.68 -13.91
N GLU A 26 0.70 -16.42 -14.29
CA GLU A 26 -0.31 -15.91 -13.37
C GLU A 26 -1.65 -16.63 -13.55
N LYS A 27 -2.41 -16.72 -12.46
CA LYS A 27 -3.79 -17.21 -12.49
C LYS A 27 -4.63 -16.46 -11.46
N ARG A 28 -5.88 -16.23 -11.84
CA ARG A 28 -6.86 -15.53 -10.97
C ARG A 28 -8.12 -16.38 -10.82
N VAL A 29 -8.63 -16.45 -9.60
CA VAL A 29 -9.89 -17.12 -9.28
C VAL A 29 -10.73 -16.21 -8.37
N ALA A 30 -12.03 -16.47 -8.28
CA ALA A 30 -12.90 -15.77 -7.34
C ALA A 30 -12.54 -16.18 -5.90
N THR A 31 -12.55 -15.21 -4.96
CA THR A 31 -12.37 -15.51 -3.54
C THR A 31 -13.61 -16.25 -3.01
N PRO A 32 -13.46 -17.49 -2.50
CA PRO A 32 -14.55 -18.19 -1.84
C PRO A 32 -15.06 -17.43 -0.61
N LYS A 33 -16.37 -17.30 -0.52
CA LYS A 33 -17.03 -16.57 0.59
C LYS A 33 -17.85 -17.48 1.50
N SER A 34 -18.11 -18.70 1.02
CA SER A 34 -19.00 -19.68 1.65
C SER A 34 -18.42 -20.28 2.93
N SER A 35 -17.15 -20.69 2.89
CA SER A 35 -16.50 -21.31 4.02
C SER A 35 -14.99 -21.09 4.00
N TYR A 36 -14.37 -21.22 5.18
CA TYR A 36 -12.92 -21.21 5.32
C TYR A 36 -12.27 -22.40 4.61
N GLU A 37 -12.92 -23.57 4.63
CA GLU A 37 -12.43 -24.75 3.97
C GLU A 37 -12.34 -24.57 2.45
N ASP A 38 -13.36 -24.02 1.81
CA ASP A 38 -13.34 -23.70 0.37
C ASP A 38 -12.23 -22.69 0.04
N PHE A 39 -12.01 -21.74 0.94
CA PHE A 39 -10.92 -20.76 0.79
C PHE A 39 -9.55 -21.44 0.82
N LEU A 40 -9.29 -22.31 1.79
CA LEU A 40 -8.04 -23.06 1.88
C LEU A 40 -7.83 -23.96 0.65
N GLN A 41 -8.87 -24.67 0.21
CA GLN A 41 -8.84 -25.53 -0.97
C GLN A 41 -8.52 -24.73 -2.24
N ALA A 42 -9.07 -23.52 -2.39
CA ALA A 42 -8.79 -22.68 -3.54
C ALA A 42 -7.30 -22.25 -3.62
N VAL A 43 -6.70 -21.87 -2.47
CA VAL A 43 -5.27 -21.55 -2.40
C VAL A 43 -4.42 -22.78 -2.65
N GLU A 44 -4.74 -23.92 -2.02
CA GLU A 44 -4.03 -25.19 -2.18
C GLU A 44 -4.06 -25.67 -3.64
N ALA A 45 -5.21 -25.61 -4.32
CA ALA A 45 -5.34 -26.00 -5.71
C ALA A 45 -4.44 -25.16 -6.65
N LEU A 46 -4.36 -23.83 -6.41
CA LEU A 46 -3.49 -22.96 -7.19
C LEU A 46 -2.02 -23.28 -6.98
N VAL A 47 -1.61 -23.59 -5.73
CA VAL A 47 -0.22 -23.97 -5.42
C VAL A 47 0.13 -25.30 -6.09
N ARG A 48 -0.74 -26.32 -6.01
CA ARG A 48 -0.52 -27.63 -6.66
C ARG A 48 -0.42 -27.49 -8.19
N GLU A 49 -1.29 -26.70 -8.79
CA GLU A 49 -1.23 -26.46 -10.23
C GLU A 49 0.07 -25.78 -10.66
N ALA A 50 0.60 -24.85 -9.83
CA ALA A 50 1.89 -24.22 -10.06
C ALA A 50 3.04 -25.22 -9.90
N ASP A 51 3.03 -26.04 -8.84
CA ASP A 51 4.04 -27.09 -8.60
C ASP A 51 4.10 -28.09 -9.77
N GLU A 52 2.94 -28.57 -10.25
CA GLU A 52 2.84 -29.47 -11.39
C GLU A 52 3.32 -28.81 -12.69
N ARG A 53 2.96 -27.55 -12.92
CA ARG A 53 3.31 -26.83 -14.15
C ARG A 53 4.81 -26.60 -14.28
N PHE A 54 5.51 -26.36 -13.17
CA PHE A 54 6.94 -26.04 -13.17
C PHE A 54 7.81 -27.21 -12.69
N ASP A 55 7.21 -28.35 -12.39
CA ASP A 55 7.87 -29.55 -11.83
C ASP A 55 8.79 -29.17 -10.65
N GLN A 56 8.32 -28.26 -9.80
CA GLN A 56 9.07 -27.69 -8.69
C GLN A 56 8.16 -27.12 -7.60
N GLN A 57 8.48 -27.40 -6.34
CA GLN A 57 7.85 -26.73 -5.21
C GLN A 57 8.44 -25.31 -5.00
N GLY A 58 7.59 -24.29 -5.17
CA GLY A 58 7.96 -22.89 -4.89
C GLY A 58 7.72 -22.52 -3.44
N SER A 59 8.41 -21.47 -2.97
CA SER A 59 8.06 -20.79 -1.71
C SER A 59 6.73 -20.05 -1.86
N VAL A 60 5.93 -19.98 -0.79
CA VAL A 60 4.59 -19.40 -0.83
C VAL A 60 4.52 -18.18 0.08
N GLY A 61 4.22 -17.02 -0.53
CA GLY A 61 3.93 -15.78 0.18
C GLY A 61 2.54 -15.25 -0.17
N ILE A 62 1.87 -14.61 0.78
CA ILE A 62 0.50 -14.12 0.65
C ILE A 62 0.44 -12.67 1.11
N GLY A 63 -0.02 -11.78 0.23
CA GLY A 63 -0.45 -10.44 0.55
C GLY A 63 -1.97 -10.42 0.77
N ILE A 64 -2.42 -9.90 1.90
CA ILE A 64 -3.83 -9.87 2.27
C ILE A 64 -4.17 -8.57 3.01
N PRO A 65 -5.30 -7.90 2.70
CA PRO A 65 -5.66 -6.68 3.40
C PRO A 65 -6.00 -6.97 4.87
N GLY A 66 -5.48 -6.18 5.79
CA GLY A 66 -5.70 -6.29 7.23
C GLY A 66 -4.43 -6.68 8.00
N MET A 67 -4.60 -7.28 9.18
CA MET A 67 -3.49 -7.72 10.02
C MET A 67 -3.26 -9.22 9.81
N PRO A 68 -2.11 -9.63 9.24
CA PRO A 68 -1.83 -11.02 8.90
C PRO A 68 -1.82 -11.98 10.09
N GLU A 69 -1.44 -11.47 11.26
CA GLU A 69 -1.38 -12.25 12.49
C GLU A 69 -1.65 -11.35 13.69
N THR A 70 -2.73 -11.60 14.40
CA THR A 70 -3.07 -10.93 15.67
C THR A 70 -2.37 -11.62 16.85
N ALA A 71 -2.52 -11.08 18.07
CA ALA A 71 -1.85 -11.62 19.26
C ALA A 71 -2.17 -13.10 19.56
N ASP A 72 -3.32 -13.59 19.09
CA ASP A 72 -3.76 -14.98 19.21
C ASP A 72 -3.38 -15.87 17.99
N GLY A 73 -2.62 -15.33 17.04
CA GLY A 73 -2.16 -16.07 15.87
C GLY A 73 -3.19 -16.17 14.75
N THR A 74 -4.27 -15.39 14.81
CA THR A 74 -5.32 -15.38 13.77
C THR A 74 -5.19 -14.18 12.82
N LEU A 75 -5.72 -14.33 11.59
CA LEU A 75 -5.83 -13.26 10.62
C LEU A 75 -6.99 -12.31 10.99
N TYR A 76 -6.79 -11.00 10.90
CA TYR A 76 -7.88 -10.03 10.88
C TYR A 76 -7.98 -9.38 9.49
N ALA A 77 -9.02 -9.72 8.75
CA ALA A 77 -9.23 -9.22 7.39
C ALA A 77 -10.73 -8.97 7.14
N ALA A 78 -11.20 -7.74 7.38
CA ALA A 78 -12.60 -7.38 7.24
C ALA A 78 -13.17 -7.65 5.82
N ASN A 79 -12.32 -7.49 4.79
CA ASN A 79 -12.69 -7.70 3.40
C ASN A 79 -12.62 -9.17 2.93
N VAL A 80 -12.08 -10.07 3.77
CA VAL A 80 -11.97 -11.52 3.49
C VAL A 80 -12.59 -12.31 4.64
N PRO A 81 -13.92 -12.21 4.83
CA PRO A 81 -14.60 -12.73 6.03
C PRO A 81 -14.46 -14.25 6.19
N ALA A 82 -14.31 -15.01 5.11
CA ALA A 82 -14.12 -16.46 5.18
C ALA A 82 -12.84 -16.86 5.93
N ALA A 83 -11.78 -16.05 5.88
CA ALA A 83 -10.49 -16.32 6.51
C ALA A 83 -10.26 -15.49 7.79
N SER A 84 -11.05 -14.43 8.04
CA SER A 84 -10.89 -13.57 9.21
C SER A 84 -11.20 -14.35 10.51
N GLY A 85 -10.37 -14.16 11.54
CA GLY A 85 -10.44 -14.93 12.80
C GLY A 85 -9.92 -16.36 12.70
N ARG A 86 -9.18 -16.70 11.63
CA ARG A 86 -8.63 -18.05 11.41
C ARG A 86 -7.09 -18.02 11.41
N PRO A 87 -6.43 -19.10 11.82
CA PRO A 87 -4.95 -19.21 11.84
C PRO A 87 -4.42 -19.56 10.43
N LEU A 88 -4.67 -18.68 9.46
CA LEU A 88 -4.46 -18.92 8.02
C LEU A 88 -3.04 -19.40 7.71
N ARG A 89 -2.01 -18.75 8.27
CA ARG A 89 -0.61 -19.11 8.04
C ARG A 89 -0.35 -20.55 8.47
N THR A 90 -0.76 -20.91 9.68
CA THR A 90 -0.55 -22.24 10.26
C THR A 90 -1.26 -23.32 9.45
N ASP A 91 -2.53 -23.08 9.11
CA ASP A 91 -3.34 -24.07 8.39
C ASP A 91 -2.82 -24.30 6.97
N LEU A 92 -2.47 -23.24 6.24
CA LEU A 92 -1.87 -23.39 4.90
C LEU A 92 -0.49 -24.03 4.95
N SER A 93 0.35 -23.67 5.93
CA SER A 93 1.67 -24.30 6.07
C SER A 93 1.56 -25.81 6.34
N ALA A 94 0.62 -26.22 7.18
CA ALA A 94 0.36 -27.64 7.46
C ALA A 94 -0.17 -28.38 6.22
N ARG A 95 -1.10 -27.79 5.46
CA ARG A 95 -1.67 -28.41 4.24
C ARG A 95 -0.65 -28.56 3.12
N LEU A 96 0.18 -27.53 2.92
CA LEU A 96 1.16 -27.49 1.84
C LEU A 96 2.47 -28.18 2.19
N GLY A 97 2.69 -28.51 3.48
CA GLY A 97 3.95 -29.10 3.96
C GLY A 97 5.18 -28.20 3.79
N ARG A 98 4.96 -26.86 3.78
CA ARG A 98 6.03 -25.86 3.61
C ARG A 98 5.69 -24.56 4.34
N ASP A 99 6.72 -23.75 4.61
CA ASP A 99 6.51 -22.42 5.23
C ASP A 99 5.72 -21.49 4.32
N VAL A 100 4.62 -20.94 4.85
CA VAL A 100 3.81 -19.92 4.20
C VAL A 100 4.01 -18.61 4.95
N ARG A 101 4.37 -17.55 4.24
CA ARG A 101 4.51 -16.21 4.81
C ARG A 101 3.34 -15.33 4.41
N LEU A 102 2.84 -14.57 5.37
CA LEU A 102 1.77 -13.61 5.17
C LEU A 102 2.29 -12.21 5.49
N ASP A 103 1.84 -11.24 4.72
CA ASP A 103 2.00 -9.82 5.05
C ASP A 103 0.76 -9.03 4.59
N ASN A 104 0.66 -7.80 5.06
CA ASN A 104 -0.36 -6.85 4.60
C ASN A 104 -0.11 -6.51 3.12
N ASP A 105 -1.16 -6.23 2.37
CA ASP A 105 -1.10 -5.88 0.94
C ASP A 105 -0.25 -4.63 0.67
N ALA A 106 -0.30 -3.61 1.55
CA ALA A 106 0.52 -2.41 1.43
C ALA A 106 2.01 -2.68 1.74
N ASN A 107 2.33 -3.58 2.67
CA ASN A 107 3.68 -4.05 2.89
C ASN A 107 4.21 -4.84 1.68
N CYS A 108 3.38 -5.70 1.09
CA CYS A 108 3.71 -6.40 -0.16
C CYS A 108 3.95 -5.41 -1.31
N PHE A 109 3.15 -4.35 -1.42
CA PHE A 109 3.42 -3.27 -2.38
C PHE A 109 4.81 -2.66 -2.16
N ALA A 110 5.13 -2.22 -0.94
CA ALA A 110 6.42 -1.61 -0.63
C ALA A 110 7.59 -2.57 -0.89
N LEU A 111 7.42 -3.85 -0.53
CA LEU A 111 8.41 -4.90 -0.77
C LEU A 111 8.63 -5.16 -2.27
N SER A 112 7.56 -5.18 -3.05
CA SER A 112 7.64 -5.30 -4.50
C SER A 112 8.50 -4.20 -5.12
N GLU A 113 8.28 -2.96 -4.72
CA GLU A 113 9.04 -1.82 -5.23
C GLU A 113 10.49 -1.84 -4.74
N ALA A 114 10.74 -2.14 -3.47
CA ALA A 114 12.10 -2.23 -2.92
C ALA A 114 12.97 -3.30 -3.62
N TRP A 115 12.35 -4.34 -4.18
CA TRP A 115 13.03 -5.36 -4.97
C TRP A 115 13.04 -5.06 -6.49
N ASP A 116 12.73 -3.83 -6.91
CA ASP A 116 13.04 -3.37 -8.27
C ASP A 116 14.55 -3.35 -8.48
N ASP A 117 15.03 -3.68 -9.69
CA ASP A 117 16.46 -3.84 -9.97
C ASP A 117 17.27 -2.54 -9.69
N GLU A 118 16.65 -1.36 -9.89
CA GLU A 118 17.27 -0.06 -9.55
C GLU A 118 17.14 0.28 -8.06
N PHE A 119 16.07 -0.18 -7.39
CA PHE A 119 15.77 0.25 -6.02
C PHE A 119 16.41 -0.60 -4.95
N THR A 120 16.91 -1.79 -5.28
CA THR A 120 17.63 -2.68 -4.33
C THR A 120 18.85 -2.04 -3.66
N GLN A 121 19.38 -0.96 -4.23
CA GLN A 121 20.48 -0.20 -3.64
C GLN A 121 20.09 0.67 -2.43
N TYR A 122 18.80 0.92 -2.22
CA TYR A 122 18.30 1.76 -1.12
C TYR A 122 18.02 0.92 0.11
N PRO A 123 18.75 1.15 1.22
CA PRO A 123 18.56 0.37 2.46
C PRO A 123 17.16 0.51 3.05
N LEU A 124 16.61 1.74 3.09
CA LEU A 124 15.28 2.00 3.66
C LEU A 124 14.35 2.58 2.61
N VAL A 125 13.36 1.78 2.23
CA VAL A 125 12.32 2.14 1.25
C VAL A 125 10.99 2.31 1.96
N MET A 126 10.34 3.45 1.74
CA MET A 126 8.97 3.73 2.16
C MET A 126 8.05 3.65 0.94
N GLY A 127 7.10 2.73 0.94
CA GLY A 127 5.99 2.71 0.01
C GLY A 127 4.81 3.51 0.58
N LEU A 128 4.21 4.40 -0.21
CA LEU A 128 3.03 5.17 0.15
C LEU A 128 1.97 5.01 -0.96
N ILE A 129 0.81 4.49 -0.58
CA ILE A 129 -0.33 4.28 -1.48
C ILE A 129 -1.32 5.42 -1.29
N LEU A 130 -1.54 6.22 -2.34
CA LEU A 130 -2.56 7.26 -2.41
C LEU A 130 -3.70 6.76 -3.33
N GLY A 131 -4.52 5.87 -2.79
CA GLY A 131 -5.61 5.19 -3.50
C GLY A 131 -6.98 5.56 -2.95
N THR A 132 -7.89 4.59 -2.82
CA THR A 132 -9.19 4.76 -2.15
C THR A 132 -9.01 5.16 -0.68
N GLY A 133 -7.96 4.64 -0.04
CA GLY A 133 -7.44 5.05 1.25
C GLY A 133 -5.99 5.51 1.14
N VAL A 134 -5.34 5.69 2.28
CA VAL A 134 -3.90 5.92 2.40
C VAL A 134 -3.29 4.78 3.20
N GLY A 135 -2.44 4.02 2.57
CA GLY A 135 -1.69 2.94 3.21
C GLY A 135 -0.21 3.02 2.85
N GLY A 136 0.57 2.12 3.40
CA GLY A 136 1.98 2.03 3.03
C GLY A 136 2.70 0.91 3.74
N GLY A 137 4.00 0.84 3.50
CA GLY A 137 4.88 -0.13 4.14
C GLY A 137 6.30 0.38 4.19
N LEU A 138 7.07 -0.18 5.09
CA LEU A 138 8.49 0.09 5.24
C LEU A 138 9.29 -1.18 4.95
N VAL A 139 10.35 -1.01 4.17
CA VAL A 139 11.27 -2.09 3.81
C VAL A 139 12.68 -1.69 4.20
N LEU A 140 13.31 -2.46 5.08
CA LEU A 140 14.68 -2.27 5.50
C LEU A 140 15.53 -3.45 5.00
N ASN A 141 16.56 -3.15 4.19
CA ASN A 141 17.44 -4.15 3.62
C ASN A 141 16.66 -5.31 2.96
N GLY A 142 15.69 -4.97 2.11
CA GLY A 142 14.87 -5.93 1.35
C GLY A 142 13.86 -6.74 2.18
N LYS A 143 13.60 -6.37 3.45
CA LYS A 143 12.63 -7.03 4.32
C LYS A 143 11.57 -6.03 4.79
N SER A 144 10.30 -6.42 4.73
CA SER A 144 9.23 -5.60 5.29
C SER A 144 9.35 -5.48 6.82
N ILE A 145 9.08 -4.28 7.33
CA ILE A 145 9.00 -3.99 8.76
C ILE A 145 7.52 -4.08 9.15
N THR A 146 7.14 -5.15 9.83
CA THR A 146 5.73 -5.38 10.21
C THR A 146 5.37 -4.75 11.56
N GLY A 147 6.35 -4.56 12.44
CA GLY A 147 6.13 -4.06 13.80
C GLY A 147 5.54 -5.12 14.74
N HIS A 148 5.31 -4.71 15.99
CA HIS A 148 4.82 -5.61 17.04
C HIS A 148 3.39 -6.09 16.80
N SER A 149 2.55 -5.22 16.24
CA SER A 149 1.12 -5.48 16.03
C SER A 149 0.74 -5.48 14.54
N TYR A 150 1.70 -5.64 13.65
CA TYR A 150 1.51 -5.60 12.19
C TYR A 150 0.85 -4.31 11.67
N ILE A 151 1.10 -3.18 12.33
CA ILE A 151 0.54 -1.87 11.97
C ILE A 151 1.59 -0.87 11.48
N THR A 152 2.82 -1.31 11.24
CA THR A 152 3.84 -0.44 10.64
C THR A 152 3.40 -0.08 9.22
N GLY A 153 3.47 1.21 8.89
CA GLY A 153 3.02 1.68 7.57
C GLY A 153 1.57 2.14 7.50
N GLU A 154 0.81 2.03 8.59
CA GLU A 154 -0.56 2.57 8.71
C GLU A 154 -0.56 4.12 8.74
N PHE A 155 0.16 4.74 7.80
CA PHE A 155 0.37 6.19 7.71
C PHE A 155 -0.94 6.96 7.60
N GLY A 156 -1.93 6.40 6.93
CA GLY A 156 -3.25 7.00 6.76
C GLY A 156 -3.95 7.29 8.07
N HIS A 157 -3.63 6.57 9.13
CA HIS A 157 -4.25 6.72 10.45
C HIS A 157 -3.51 7.66 11.41
N ILE A 158 -2.40 8.28 10.97
CA ILE A 158 -1.79 9.42 11.66
C ILE A 158 -2.78 10.60 11.62
N ARG A 159 -2.80 11.40 12.68
CA ARG A 159 -3.68 12.57 12.74
C ARG A 159 -3.12 13.71 11.91
N LEU A 160 -4.01 14.53 11.40
CA LEU A 160 -3.66 15.77 10.74
C LEU A 160 -2.76 16.59 11.68
N PRO A 161 -1.53 16.94 11.30
CA PRO A 161 -0.63 17.69 12.16
C PRO A 161 -1.11 19.14 12.30
N VAL A 162 -0.73 19.79 13.39
CA VAL A 162 -1.22 21.14 13.72
C VAL A 162 -0.82 22.17 12.66
N ASP A 163 0.34 22.04 12.06
CA ASP A 163 0.83 22.90 10.98
C ASP A 163 0.07 22.74 9.66
N ALA A 164 -0.64 21.63 9.47
CA ALA A 164 -1.57 21.50 8.35
C ALA A 164 -2.72 22.53 8.38
N LEU A 165 -3.07 23.04 9.56
CA LEU A 165 -4.09 24.09 9.71
C LEU A 165 -3.69 25.41 9.04
N GLU A 166 -2.40 25.66 8.83
CA GLU A 166 -1.93 26.82 8.04
C GLU A 166 -2.35 26.69 6.56
N VAL A 167 -2.48 25.46 6.05
CA VAL A 167 -2.86 25.17 4.66
C VAL A 167 -4.37 25.16 4.49
N VAL A 168 -5.10 24.57 5.44
CA VAL A 168 -6.55 24.30 5.29
C VAL A 168 -7.43 25.24 6.10
N GLY A 169 -6.88 26.01 7.03
CA GLY A 169 -7.59 26.94 7.91
C GLY A 169 -7.81 26.38 9.33
N LEU A 170 -7.91 27.27 10.32
CA LEU A 170 -8.04 26.90 11.73
C LEU A 170 -9.36 26.20 12.06
N ASP A 171 -10.43 26.53 11.33
CA ASP A 171 -11.77 25.94 11.51
C ASP A 171 -12.00 24.71 10.65
N PHE A 172 -10.92 24.11 10.11
CA PHE A 172 -11.02 22.94 9.24
C PHE A 172 -11.61 21.73 9.96
N PRO A 173 -12.62 21.05 9.37
CA PRO A 173 -13.32 19.97 10.06
C PRO A 173 -12.46 18.71 10.19
N LEU A 174 -12.37 18.17 11.41
CA LEU A 174 -11.74 16.90 11.69
C LEU A 174 -12.75 15.75 11.42
N LEU A 175 -12.61 15.11 10.28
CA LEU A 175 -13.51 14.03 9.85
C LEU A 175 -13.30 12.76 10.68
N ARG A 176 -14.40 12.04 10.94
CA ARG A 176 -14.33 10.71 11.56
C ARG A 176 -13.79 9.71 10.54
N CYS A 177 -12.79 8.96 10.95
CA CYS A 177 -12.19 7.88 10.17
C CYS A 177 -12.89 6.54 10.46
N GLY A 178 -12.80 5.60 9.51
CA GLY A 178 -13.26 4.23 9.68
C GLY A 178 -12.60 3.49 10.85
N CYS A 179 -11.39 3.89 11.27
CA CYS A 179 -10.73 3.36 12.47
C CYS A 179 -11.33 3.88 13.80
N GLY A 180 -12.37 4.72 13.75
CA GLY A 180 -13.06 5.28 14.91
C GLY A 180 -12.46 6.60 15.43
N GLN A 181 -11.33 7.03 14.93
CA GLN A 181 -10.63 8.26 15.35
C GLN A 181 -11.06 9.48 14.51
N LEU A 182 -10.70 10.68 14.98
CA LEU A 182 -10.93 11.95 14.27
C LEU A 182 -9.64 12.45 13.62
N GLY A 183 -9.75 13.03 12.42
CA GLY A 183 -8.66 13.75 11.77
C GLY A 183 -7.54 12.89 11.21
N CYS A 184 -7.79 11.61 10.91
CA CYS A 184 -6.80 10.78 10.21
C CYS A 184 -6.52 11.34 8.82
N ILE A 185 -5.25 11.40 8.42
CA ILE A 185 -4.83 12.00 7.14
C ILE A 185 -5.40 11.28 5.93
N GLU A 186 -5.79 10.00 6.04
CA GLU A 186 -6.48 9.26 4.99
C GLU A 186 -7.73 9.99 4.49
N ASN A 187 -8.49 10.63 5.38
CA ASN A 187 -9.70 11.33 5.01
C ASN A 187 -9.46 12.52 4.08
N TYR A 188 -8.21 12.99 3.99
CA TYR A 188 -7.83 14.18 3.22
C TYR A 188 -6.86 13.88 2.09
N LEU A 189 -5.95 12.91 2.28
CA LEU A 189 -4.88 12.61 1.32
C LEU A 189 -5.18 11.44 0.38
N SER A 190 -6.22 10.64 0.66
CA SER A 190 -6.68 9.60 -0.28
C SER A 190 -7.33 10.23 -1.52
N GLY A 191 -7.58 9.41 -2.55
CA GLY A 191 -8.35 9.86 -3.71
C GLY A 191 -9.74 10.38 -3.34
N ARG A 192 -10.40 9.75 -2.35
CA ARG A 192 -11.67 10.27 -1.80
C ARG A 192 -11.46 11.60 -1.08
N GLY A 193 -10.38 11.71 -0.31
CA GLY A 193 -10.01 12.94 0.39
C GLY A 193 -9.70 14.08 -0.56
N PHE A 194 -8.99 13.80 -1.65
CA PHE A 194 -8.72 14.78 -2.71
C PHE A 194 -10.01 15.35 -3.31
N ALA A 195 -10.98 14.50 -3.62
CA ALA A 195 -12.30 14.93 -4.12
C ALA A 195 -13.10 15.67 -3.04
N TRP A 196 -13.09 15.18 -1.79
CA TRP A 196 -13.79 15.82 -0.68
C TRP A 196 -13.23 17.22 -0.37
N LEU A 197 -11.91 17.40 -0.41
CA LEU A 197 -11.28 18.72 -0.24
C LEU A 197 -11.75 19.72 -1.32
N TYR A 198 -11.88 19.27 -2.56
CA TYR A 198 -12.39 20.11 -3.63
C TYR A 198 -13.83 20.55 -3.34
N GLU A 199 -14.71 19.60 -3.00
CA GLU A 199 -16.10 19.90 -2.63
C GLU A 199 -16.17 20.84 -1.41
N HIS A 200 -15.36 20.60 -0.39
CA HIS A 200 -15.32 21.43 0.81
C HIS A 200 -14.99 22.91 0.50
N PHE A 201 -13.97 23.16 -0.32
CA PHE A 201 -13.51 24.53 -0.60
C PHE A 201 -14.32 25.24 -1.69
N TYR A 202 -14.86 24.51 -2.64
CA TYR A 202 -15.53 25.10 -3.82
C TYR A 202 -17.02 24.82 -3.89
N GLN A 203 -17.58 24.05 -2.95
CA GLN A 203 -19.01 23.68 -2.89
C GLN A 203 -19.50 23.03 -4.20
N GLN A 204 -18.60 22.30 -4.86
CA GLN A 204 -18.86 21.61 -6.12
C GLN A 204 -18.32 20.18 -6.03
N PRO A 205 -19.19 19.16 -6.04
CA PRO A 205 -18.75 17.76 -6.00
C PRO A 205 -18.16 17.36 -7.37
N LEU A 206 -16.91 16.96 -7.37
CA LEU A 206 -16.20 16.38 -8.50
C LEU A 206 -15.40 15.16 -8.05
N SER A 207 -15.31 14.17 -8.91
CA SER A 207 -14.40 13.02 -8.68
C SER A 207 -12.94 13.44 -8.92
N SER A 208 -12.01 12.70 -8.34
CA SER A 208 -10.57 12.95 -8.54
C SER A 208 -10.16 12.95 -10.02
N PRO A 209 -10.64 12.04 -10.89
CA PRO A 209 -10.36 12.12 -12.33
C PRO A 209 -10.89 13.39 -13.00
N GLU A 210 -12.08 13.86 -12.61
CA GLU A 210 -12.66 15.08 -13.16
C GLU A 210 -11.86 16.32 -12.75
N ILE A 211 -11.41 16.38 -11.49
CA ILE A 211 -10.54 17.47 -11.00
C ILE A 211 -9.20 17.47 -11.77
N VAL A 212 -8.59 16.30 -11.97
CA VAL A 212 -7.36 16.17 -12.75
C VAL A 212 -7.58 16.61 -14.20
N ALA A 213 -8.72 16.24 -14.82
CA ALA A 213 -9.05 16.68 -16.17
C ALA A 213 -9.22 18.20 -16.27
N GLN A 214 -9.88 18.84 -15.28
CA GLN A 214 -10.00 20.29 -15.21
C GLN A 214 -8.64 20.98 -15.00
N TRP A 215 -7.79 20.39 -14.14
CA TRP A 215 -6.42 20.88 -13.94
C TRP A 215 -5.62 20.88 -15.25
N GLN A 216 -5.73 19.81 -16.04
CA GLN A 216 -5.08 19.71 -17.36
C GLN A 216 -5.60 20.77 -18.35
N GLN A 217 -6.85 21.23 -18.16
CA GLN A 217 -7.46 22.32 -18.94
C GLN A 217 -7.15 23.70 -18.37
N HIS A 218 -6.27 23.79 -17.38
CA HIS A 218 -5.88 25.02 -16.69
C HIS A 218 -7.05 25.74 -15.99
N ASP A 219 -8.06 24.99 -15.51
CA ASP A 219 -9.10 25.57 -14.68
C ASP A 219 -8.50 26.17 -13.40
N PRO A 220 -8.76 27.47 -13.07
CA PRO A 220 -8.12 28.13 -11.94
C PRO A 220 -8.43 27.50 -10.58
N ARG A 221 -9.65 26.93 -10.40
CA ARG A 221 -10.02 26.27 -9.14
C ARG A 221 -9.31 24.93 -8.99
N ALA A 222 -9.24 24.14 -10.06
CA ALA A 222 -8.54 22.89 -10.08
C ALA A 222 -7.02 23.11 -9.86
N GLN A 223 -6.43 24.15 -10.45
CA GLN A 223 -5.05 24.54 -10.21
C GLN A 223 -4.82 24.87 -8.72
N ALA A 224 -5.62 25.77 -8.16
CA ALA A 224 -5.52 26.17 -6.75
C ALA A 224 -5.77 24.99 -5.78
N HIS A 225 -6.64 24.04 -6.17
CA HIS A 225 -6.91 22.85 -5.39
C HIS A 225 -5.69 21.91 -5.34
N VAL A 226 -5.08 21.65 -6.49
CA VAL A 226 -3.88 20.78 -6.57
C VAL A 226 -2.73 21.40 -5.78
N GLU A 227 -2.51 22.72 -5.86
CA GLU A 227 -1.51 23.42 -5.05
C GLU A 227 -1.76 23.20 -3.56
N ARG A 228 -2.99 23.44 -3.09
CA ARG A 228 -3.38 23.23 -1.67
C ARG A 228 -3.19 21.78 -1.24
N TYR A 229 -3.61 20.82 -2.08
CA TYR A 229 -3.43 19.39 -1.79
C TYR A 229 -1.96 19.02 -1.67
N LEU A 230 -1.11 19.53 -2.55
CA LEU A 230 0.33 19.30 -2.51
C LEU A 230 0.99 19.89 -1.26
N ASP A 231 0.58 21.07 -0.84
CA ASP A 231 1.05 21.68 0.41
C ASP A 231 0.62 20.85 1.61
N LEU A 232 -0.64 20.41 1.66
CA LEU A 232 -1.15 19.54 2.72
C LEU A 232 -0.42 18.18 2.76
N LEU A 233 -0.21 17.56 1.60
CA LEU A 233 0.54 16.30 1.48
C LEU A 233 1.98 16.49 1.98
N ALA A 234 2.65 17.57 1.61
CA ALA A 234 4.03 17.85 2.01
C ALA A 234 4.16 18.06 3.53
N VAL A 235 3.24 18.80 4.16
CA VAL A 235 3.18 18.98 5.61
C VAL A 235 3.02 17.62 6.31
N CYS A 236 2.02 16.84 5.90
CA CYS A 236 1.76 15.54 6.52
C CYS A 236 2.94 14.57 6.37
N LEU A 237 3.53 14.51 5.17
CA LEU A 237 4.69 13.66 4.92
C LEU A 237 5.95 14.14 5.63
N GLY A 238 6.18 15.44 5.76
CA GLY A 238 7.29 15.99 6.52
C GLY A 238 7.34 15.46 7.95
N ASN A 239 6.19 15.35 8.60
CA ASN A 239 6.06 14.76 9.94
C ASN A 239 6.40 13.25 9.96
N ILE A 240 5.97 12.50 8.96
CA ILE A 240 6.27 11.06 8.83
C ILE A 240 7.76 10.87 8.55
N LEU A 241 8.30 11.60 7.59
CA LEU A 241 9.70 11.48 7.16
C LEU A 241 10.69 11.93 8.24
N THR A 242 10.32 12.83 9.13
CA THR A 242 11.12 13.19 10.30
C THR A 242 11.33 11.99 11.25
N ILE A 243 10.42 11.01 11.26
CA ILE A 243 10.51 9.82 12.10
C ILE A 243 11.17 8.66 11.34
N VAL A 244 10.83 8.50 10.05
CA VAL A 244 11.22 7.33 9.26
C VAL A 244 12.58 7.51 8.58
N ASP A 245 12.86 8.72 8.06
CA ASP A 245 14.08 9.09 7.32
C ASP A 245 14.48 8.09 6.23
N PRO A 246 13.59 7.77 5.25
CA PRO A 246 13.86 6.78 4.23
C PRO A 246 14.79 7.32 3.14
N ASP A 247 15.55 6.41 2.48
CA ASP A 247 16.35 6.73 1.30
C ASP A 247 15.49 6.96 0.04
N LEU A 248 14.39 6.19 -0.04
CA LEU A 248 13.47 6.19 -1.19
C LEU A 248 12.02 6.20 -0.73
N LEU A 249 11.23 7.09 -1.31
CA LEU A 249 9.77 7.13 -1.20
C LEU A 249 9.14 6.72 -2.54
N VAL A 250 8.39 5.62 -2.55
CA VAL A 250 7.68 5.15 -3.74
C VAL A 250 6.18 5.43 -3.59
N LEU A 251 5.64 6.20 -4.54
CA LEU A 251 4.23 6.57 -4.56
C LEU A 251 3.43 5.60 -5.44
N GLY A 252 2.44 4.96 -4.85
CA GLY A 252 1.47 4.09 -5.49
C GLY A 252 0.03 4.61 -5.35
N GLY A 253 -0.91 3.82 -5.85
CA GLY A 253 -2.33 4.16 -5.86
C GLY A 253 -2.73 5.08 -7.01
N GLY A 254 -4.04 5.29 -7.16
CA GLY A 254 -4.60 6.02 -8.30
C GLY A 254 -4.09 7.44 -8.47
N LEU A 255 -3.89 8.18 -7.37
CA LEU A 255 -3.37 9.55 -7.42
C LEU A 255 -1.90 9.62 -7.86
N SER A 256 -1.10 8.60 -7.66
CA SER A 256 0.30 8.57 -8.13
C SER A 256 0.42 8.60 -9.66
N ASN A 257 -0.67 8.25 -10.39
CA ASN A 257 -0.72 8.37 -11.84
C ASN A 257 -0.80 9.83 -12.32
N PHE A 258 -1.16 10.75 -11.45
CA PHE A 258 -1.12 12.17 -11.71
C PHE A 258 0.30 12.69 -11.39
N THR A 259 1.14 12.87 -12.42
CA THR A 259 2.58 13.19 -12.28
C THR A 259 2.85 14.47 -11.49
N ALA A 260 1.93 15.45 -11.54
CA ALA A 260 2.03 16.66 -10.73
C ALA A 260 2.15 16.38 -9.22
N ILE A 261 1.66 15.22 -8.74
CA ILE A 261 1.80 14.84 -7.33
C ILE A 261 3.27 14.58 -6.97
N SER A 262 3.97 13.74 -7.72
CA SER A 262 5.37 13.41 -7.41
C SER A 262 6.28 14.63 -7.62
N GLU A 263 6.08 15.37 -8.71
CA GLU A 263 6.87 16.56 -9.04
C GLU A 263 6.63 17.70 -8.03
N GLY A 264 5.37 17.99 -7.73
CA GLY A 264 4.99 19.03 -6.80
C GLY A 264 5.40 18.73 -5.35
N LEU A 265 5.35 17.46 -4.94
CA LEU A 265 5.82 17.02 -3.64
C LEU A 265 7.33 17.19 -3.49
N ALA A 266 8.11 16.79 -4.51
CA ALA A 266 9.57 16.93 -4.48
C ALA A 266 10.03 18.39 -4.30
N GLN A 267 9.28 19.34 -4.84
CA GLN A 267 9.57 20.78 -4.70
C GLN A 267 9.22 21.33 -3.30
N ARG A 268 8.19 20.78 -2.63
CA ARG A 268 7.66 21.30 -1.36
C ARG A 268 8.28 20.64 -0.15
N LEU A 269 8.52 19.35 -0.22
CA LEU A 269 8.94 18.54 0.91
C LEU A 269 10.16 19.08 1.67
N PRO A 270 11.22 19.61 1.03
CA PRO A 270 12.38 20.14 1.74
C PRO A 270 12.07 21.23 2.78
N ARG A 271 10.96 21.97 2.60
CA ARG A 271 10.53 23.03 3.54
C ARG A 271 9.95 22.48 4.84
N HIS A 272 9.53 21.21 4.84
CA HIS A 272 8.89 20.55 5.98
C HIS A 272 9.80 19.51 6.65
N LEU A 273 11.06 19.44 6.24
CA LEU A 273 12.08 18.61 6.86
C LEU A 273 12.98 19.42 7.77
N LEU A 274 13.70 18.74 8.66
CA LEU A 274 14.75 19.39 9.45
C LEU A 274 15.81 19.99 8.51
N PRO A 275 16.40 21.16 8.86
CA PRO A 275 17.37 21.84 7.98
C PRO A 275 18.60 21.01 7.61
N VAL A 276 18.92 19.98 8.39
CA VAL A 276 20.04 19.05 8.16
C VAL A 276 19.63 17.79 7.40
N ALA A 277 18.32 17.53 7.26
CA ALA A 277 17.82 16.36 6.58
C ALA A 277 17.90 16.50 5.05
N ARG A 278 18.04 15.38 4.39
CA ARG A 278 17.94 15.29 2.93
C ARG A 278 16.58 14.71 2.57
N ALA A 279 15.91 15.32 1.61
CA ALA A 279 14.69 14.72 1.09
C ALA A 279 15.00 13.34 0.46
N PRO A 280 14.15 12.33 0.68
CA PRO A 280 14.31 11.04 0.00
C PRO A 280 14.18 11.22 -1.50
N ARG A 281 14.74 10.30 -2.28
CA ARG A 281 14.37 10.15 -3.69
C ARG A 281 12.89 9.81 -3.77
N ILE A 282 12.13 10.47 -4.63
CA ILE A 282 10.69 10.24 -4.83
C ILE A 282 10.49 9.61 -6.19
N GLU A 283 9.87 8.43 -6.22
CA GLU A 283 9.58 7.69 -7.43
C GLU A 283 8.12 7.25 -7.48
N ARG A 284 7.63 7.00 -8.68
CA ARG A 284 6.33 6.32 -8.87
C ARG A 284 6.53 4.82 -8.88
N ALA A 285 5.51 4.11 -8.39
CA ALA A 285 5.46 2.66 -8.44
C ALA A 285 5.64 2.14 -9.88
N ARG A 286 6.46 1.11 -10.03
CA ARG A 286 6.85 0.54 -11.33
C ARG A 286 6.12 -0.75 -11.67
N HIS A 287 5.65 -1.46 -10.63
CA HIS A 287 5.11 -2.80 -10.80
C HIS A 287 3.58 -2.87 -10.87
N GLY A 288 2.88 -1.73 -10.72
CA GLY A 288 1.44 -1.58 -10.96
C GLY A 288 0.59 -2.67 -10.31
N ASP A 289 -0.37 -3.23 -11.05
CA ASP A 289 -1.30 -4.27 -10.58
C ASP A 289 -0.62 -5.61 -10.21
N ALA A 290 0.59 -5.85 -10.68
CA ALA A 290 1.36 -7.04 -10.31
C ALA A 290 2.10 -6.88 -8.98
N GLY A 291 2.17 -5.67 -8.43
CA GLY A 291 2.94 -5.33 -7.23
C GLY A 291 2.56 -6.16 -6.01
N GLY A 292 1.27 -6.40 -5.76
CA GLY A 292 0.79 -7.22 -4.67
C GLY A 292 1.30 -8.66 -4.73
N MET A 293 1.08 -9.35 -5.85
CA MET A 293 1.58 -10.71 -6.06
C MET A 293 3.11 -10.80 -6.02
N ARG A 294 3.78 -9.82 -6.64
CA ARG A 294 5.24 -9.75 -6.68
C ARG A 294 5.82 -9.57 -5.28
N GLY A 295 5.32 -8.64 -4.49
CA GLY A 295 5.76 -8.42 -3.12
C GLY A 295 5.50 -9.63 -2.22
N ALA A 296 4.33 -10.25 -2.33
CA ALA A 296 4.02 -11.48 -1.61
C ALA A 296 5.01 -12.61 -1.97
N ALA A 297 5.32 -12.80 -3.26
CA ALA A 297 6.31 -13.79 -3.68
C ALA A 297 7.70 -13.56 -3.04
N PHE A 298 8.04 -12.29 -2.79
CA PHE A 298 9.36 -11.89 -2.31
C PHE A 298 9.48 -11.85 -0.78
N LEU A 299 8.43 -12.20 -0.04
CA LEU A 299 8.50 -12.35 1.42
C LEU A 299 9.57 -13.37 1.87
N HIS A 300 9.94 -14.32 1.01
CA HIS A 300 10.98 -15.32 1.27
C HIS A 300 12.39 -14.90 0.81
N LEU A 301 12.53 -13.77 0.12
CA LEU A 301 13.85 -13.29 -0.29
C LEU A 301 14.65 -12.76 0.91
N THR A 302 15.96 -12.95 0.84
CA THR A 302 16.93 -12.36 1.76
C THR A 302 18.07 -11.79 0.94
N HIS A 303 18.56 -10.62 1.33
CA HIS A 303 19.82 -10.08 0.78
C HIS A 303 20.98 -10.93 1.19
#